data_a2e4bfd37ee5c69a28a8019c19ba5140
#
_entry.id   a2e4bfd37ee5c69a28a8019c19ba5140
#
_cell.length_a   1.000
_cell.length_b   1.000
_cell.length_c   1.000
_cell.angle_alpha   90.00
_cell.angle_beta   90.00
_cell.angle_gamma   90.00
#
_symmetry.space_group_name_H-M   'P 1'
#
loop_
_entity.id
_entity.type
_entity.pdbx_description
1 polymer ?
#
loop_
_entity_poly.entity_id
_entity_poly.type
_entity_poly.pdbx_seq_one_letter_code
_entity_poly.pdbx_strand_id
1 'polypeptide(L)'
;MKPRNNAKSTDHDIFCDFPITKGKLAQTLGIARSTIGVWSQIALYRIPSFRDAYPKDNEGNPDIESPLSPYQAWVLVRVGRLMGQLASANRVRQAISKNPGYFSLYTYRKAQENLTKLSA
;
A
#
# COMPACT_ATOMS: atom_id res chain seq x y z
N MET A 1 -11.20 -24.92 -0.59
CA MET A 1 -10.78 -24.24 -0.72
C MET A 1 -10.23 -23.47 0.01
N LYS A 2 -9.79 -23.06 0.00
CA LYS A 2 -9.36 -22.41 0.58
C LYS A 2 -9.48 -21.27 0.72
N PRO A 3 -9.51 -20.97 1.33
CA PRO A 3 -9.93 -19.83 1.69
C PRO A 3 -9.24 -18.76 1.35
N ARG A 4 -9.73 -17.89 1.27
CA ARG A 4 -9.34 -16.85 0.98
C ARG A 4 -8.98 -16.08 2.07
N ASN A 5 -8.22 -16.42 2.89
CA ASN A 5 -7.66 -15.66 3.97
C ASN A 5 -6.96 -14.41 3.48
N ASN A 6 -6.47 -14.47 2.25
CA ASN A 6 -5.80 -13.32 1.67
C ASN A 6 -6.68 -12.11 1.58
N ALA A 7 -7.94 -12.30 1.27
CA ALA A 7 -8.86 -11.19 1.14
C ALA A 7 -9.00 -10.44 2.47
N LYS A 8 -8.89 -11.18 3.57
CA LYS A 8 -9.03 -10.57 4.88
C LYS A 8 -7.78 -9.83 5.32
N SER A 9 -6.63 -10.14 4.73
CA SER A 9 -5.38 -9.50 5.10
C SER A 9 -5.38 -8.01 4.81
N THR A 10 -6.23 -7.53 3.91
CA THR A 10 -6.30 -6.12 3.54
C THR A 10 -7.49 -5.40 4.17
N ASP A 11 -8.28 -6.07 5.01
CA ASP A 11 -9.44 -5.45 5.64
C ASP A 11 -9.06 -4.38 6.65
N HIS A 12 -7.87 -4.46 7.19
CA HIS A 12 -7.37 -3.53 8.19
C HIS A 12 -6.08 -2.90 7.71
N ASP A 13 -5.87 -1.65 8.08
CA ASP A 13 -4.61 -0.99 7.80
C ASP A 13 -3.49 -1.67 8.58
N ILE A 14 -2.28 -1.62 8.04
CA ILE A 14 -1.10 -2.07 8.78
C ILE A 14 -0.18 -0.88 9.01
N PHE A 15 0.53 -0.92 10.12
CA PHE A 15 1.45 0.16 10.51
C PHE A 15 2.77 -0.47 10.89
N CYS A 16 3.71 -0.47 9.94
CA CYS A 16 5.04 -1.02 10.17
C CYS A 16 5.88 0.01 10.91
N ASP A 17 6.78 -0.48 11.76
CA ASP A 17 7.72 0.40 12.46
C ASP A 17 8.98 0.64 11.65
N PHE A 18 9.28 -0.23 10.69
CA PHE A 18 10.51 -0.20 9.92
C PHE A 18 10.19 -0.48 8.45
N PRO A 19 11.11 -0.09 7.55
CA PRO A 19 10.94 -0.43 6.13
C PRO A 19 10.79 -1.94 5.93
N ILE A 20 10.03 -2.31 4.90
CA ILE A 20 9.71 -3.71 4.63
C ILE A 20 9.85 -3.96 3.13
N THR A 21 10.44 -5.09 2.76
CA THR A 21 10.54 -5.44 1.34
C THR A 21 9.19 -5.89 0.81
N LYS A 22 9.03 -5.82 -0.52
CA LYS A 22 7.79 -6.29 -1.15
C LYS A 22 7.55 -7.76 -0.87
N GLY A 23 8.63 -8.56 -0.90
CA GLY A 23 8.51 -9.98 -0.60
C GLY A 23 8.04 -10.25 0.82
N LYS A 24 8.60 -9.50 1.77
CA LYS A 24 8.20 -9.67 3.17
C LYS A 24 6.77 -9.20 3.40
N LEU A 25 6.37 -8.12 2.75
CA LEU A 25 4.98 -7.65 2.86
C LEU A 25 4.03 -8.71 2.30
N ALA A 26 4.36 -9.27 1.14
CA ALA A 26 3.54 -10.33 0.54
C ALA A 26 3.40 -11.51 1.48
N GLN A 27 4.51 -11.91 2.09
CA GLN A 27 4.52 -13.01 3.05
C GLN A 27 3.64 -12.69 4.27
N THR A 28 3.77 -11.48 4.78
CA THR A 28 2.98 -11.03 5.94
C THR A 28 1.49 -11.05 5.64
N LEU A 29 1.11 -10.65 4.43
CA LEU A 29 -0.30 -10.61 4.02
C LEU A 29 -0.80 -11.96 3.52
N GLY A 30 0.09 -12.93 3.32
CA GLY A 30 -0.31 -14.24 2.82
C GLY A 30 -0.71 -14.25 1.35
N ILE A 31 -0.10 -13.38 0.55
CA ILE A 31 -0.41 -13.28 -0.88
C ILE A 31 0.86 -13.45 -1.70
N ALA A 32 0.69 -13.61 -3.02
CA ALA A 32 1.83 -13.76 -3.92
C ALA A 32 2.57 -12.44 -4.05
N ARG A 33 3.90 -12.52 -4.20
CA ARG A 33 4.71 -11.33 -4.43
C ARG A 33 4.31 -10.62 -5.72
N SER A 34 3.90 -11.35 -6.75
CA SER A 34 3.45 -10.76 -8.00
C SER A 34 2.22 -9.89 -7.80
N THR A 35 1.36 -10.24 -6.84
CA THR A 35 0.20 -9.42 -6.50
C THR A 35 0.64 -8.08 -5.90
N ILE A 36 1.62 -8.11 -5.01
CA ILE A 36 2.20 -6.86 -4.48
C ILE A 36 2.78 -6.03 -5.64
N GLY A 37 3.41 -6.68 -6.60
CA GLY A 37 3.94 -5.98 -7.77
C GLY A 37 2.87 -5.22 -8.54
N VAL A 38 1.71 -5.83 -8.74
CA VAL A 38 0.59 -5.17 -9.41
C VAL A 38 0.11 -3.95 -8.62
N TRP A 39 -0.09 -4.11 -7.31
CA TRP A 39 -0.52 -3.00 -6.46
C TRP A 39 0.51 -1.87 -6.47
N SER A 40 1.79 -2.23 -6.43
CA SER A 40 2.87 -1.26 -6.44
C SER A 40 2.91 -0.46 -7.74
N GLN A 41 2.66 -1.11 -8.86
CA GLN A 41 2.58 -0.41 -10.15
C GLN A 41 1.46 0.61 -10.17
N ILE A 42 0.29 0.21 -9.68
CA ILE A 42 -0.85 1.13 -9.61
C ILE A 42 -0.50 2.33 -8.74
N ALA A 43 0.06 2.08 -7.56
CA ALA A 43 0.40 3.16 -6.64
C ALA A 43 1.47 4.08 -7.22
N LEU A 44 2.47 3.50 -7.88
CA LEU A 44 3.58 4.26 -8.44
C LEU A 44 3.09 5.31 -9.44
N TYR A 45 2.12 4.94 -10.26
CA TYR A 45 1.65 5.83 -11.31
C TYR A 45 0.45 6.68 -10.91
N ARG A 46 -0.24 6.34 -9.84
CA ARG A 46 -1.46 7.05 -9.46
C ARG A 46 -1.37 7.83 -8.15
N ILE A 47 -0.38 7.55 -7.32
CA ILE A 47 -0.26 8.16 -6.01
C ILE A 47 1.10 8.84 -5.90
N PRO A 48 1.18 10.15 -6.19
CA PRO A 48 2.47 10.85 -6.19
C PRO A 48 3.23 10.74 -4.86
N SER A 49 2.52 10.80 -3.73
CA SER A 49 3.20 10.69 -2.44
C SER A 49 3.81 9.32 -2.22
N PHE A 50 3.21 8.27 -2.78
CA PHE A 50 3.80 6.94 -2.74
C PHE A 50 5.09 6.92 -3.56
N ARG A 51 5.04 7.44 -4.78
CA ARG A 51 6.21 7.48 -5.66
C ARG A 51 7.33 8.30 -5.02
N ASP A 52 6.98 9.45 -4.47
CA ASP A 52 7.97 10.36 -3.90
C ASP A 52 8.59 9.84 -2.62
N ALA A 53 7.98 8.85 -1.98
CA ALA A 53 8.54 8.24 -0.79
C ALA A 53 9.70 7.30 -1.09
N TYR A 54 9.88 6.87 -2.34
CA TYR A 54 11.06 6.12 -2.72
C TYR A 54 12.29 7.03 -2.73
N PRO A 55 13.48 6.51 -2.39
CA PRO A 55 14.72 7.25 -2.63
C PRO A 55 14.90 7.47 -4.12
N LYS A 56 15.65 8.48 -4.48
CA LYS A 56 15.97 8.74 -5.89
C LYS A 56 17.23 7.99 -6.28
N ASP A 57 17.26 7.45 -7.49
CA ASP A 57 18.48 6.86 -8.03
C ASP A 57 19.37 7.97 -8.58
N ASN A 58 20.48 7.58 -9.21
CA ASN A 58 21.46 8.54 -9.73
C ASN A 58 20.91 9.45 -10.82
N GLU A 59 19.81 9.03 -11.44
CA GLU A 59 19.20 9.80 -12.51
C GLU A 59 17.99 10.60 -12.04
N GLY A 60 17.72 10.59 -10.74
CA GLY A 60 16.59 11.32 -10.18
C GLY A 60 15.27 10.59 -10.25
N ASN A 61 15.27 9.33 -10.64
CA ASN A 61 14.06 8.52 -10.73
C ASN A 61 13.84 7.75 -9.43
N PRO A 62 12.59 7.37 -9.13
CA PRO A 62 12.35 6.56 -7.93
C PRO A 62 13.08 5.23 -8.02
N ASP A 63 13.77 4.88 -6.94
CA ASP A 63 14.45 3.59 -6.85
C ASP A 63 13.47 2.56 -6.32
N ILE A 64 12.75 1.92 -7.23
CA ILE A 64 11.68 1.00 -6.86
C ILE A 64 12.20 -0.34 -6.32
N GLU A 65 13.51 -0.54 -6.33
CA GLU A 65 14.11 -1.72 -5.72
C GLU A 65 14.33 -1.55 -4.23
N SER A 66 14.23 -0.31 -3.74
CA SER A 66 14.38 -0.05 -2.31
C SER A 66 13.23 -0.65 -1.52
N PRO A 67 13.45 -1.01 -0.25
CA PRO A 67 12.34 -1.45 0.60
C PRO A 67 11.26 -0.38 0.70
N LEU A 68 10.05 -0.83 0.97
CA LEU A 68 8.92 0.07 1.17
C LEU A 68 9.02 0.76 2.52
N SER A 69 8.74 2.05 2.58
CA SER A 69 8.60 2.73 3.87
C SER A 69 7.33 2.26 4.56
N PRO A 70 7.19 2.50 5.87
CA PRO A 70 5.93 2.20 6.56
C PRO A 70 4.70 2.83 5.89
N TYR A 71 4.83 4.07 5.43
CA TYR A 71 3.75 4.73 4.70
C TYR A 71 3.42 3.98 3.41
N GLN A 72 4.45 3.60 2.64
CA GLN A 72 4.22 2.89 1.39
C GLN A 72 3.53 1.54 1.61
N ALA A 73 3.92 0.82 2.66
CA ALA A 73 3.27 -0.45 2.98
C ALA A 73 1.79 -0.24 3.31
N TRP A 74 1.49 0.82 4.07
CA TRP A 74 0.12 1.18 4.41
C TRP A 74 -0.69 1.49 3.13
N VAL A 75 -0.10 2.24 2.20
CA VAL A 75 -0.76 2.55 0.93
C VAL A 75 -1.08 1.27 0.16
N LEU A 76 -0.12 0.35 0.07
CA LEU A 76 -0.34 -0.86 -0.71
C LEU A 76 -1.45 -1.73 -0.14
N VAL A 77 -1.58 -1.79 1.18
CA VAL A 77 -2.69 -2.52 1.79
C VAL A 77 -4.03 -1.88 1.39
N ARG A 78 -4.10 -0.56 1.34
CA ARG A 78 -5.31 0.12 0.91
C ARG A 78 -5.61 -0.11 -0.57
N VAL A 79 -4.59 -0.11 -1.42
CA VAL A 79 -4.76 -0.47 -2.82
C VAL A 79 -5.30 -1.89 -2.94
N GLY A 80 -4.74 -2.81 -2.16
CA GLY A 80 -5.20 -4.20 -2.15
C GLY A 80 -6.65 -4.32 -1.71
N ARG A 81 -7.05 -3.52 -0.74
CA ARG A 81 -8.44 -3.49 -0.29
C ARG A 81 -9.37 -3.10 -1.42
N LEU A 82 -9.00 -2.07 -2.17
CA LEU A 82 -9.80 -1.65 -3.33
C LEU A 82 -9.83 -2.73 -4.41
N MET A 83 -8.69 -3.41 -4.64
CA MET A 83 -8.65 -4.51 -5.60
C MET A 83 -9.64 -5.60 -5.21
N GLY A 84 -9.71 -5.92 -3.92
CA GLY A 84 -10.66 -6.91 -3.44
C GLY A 84 -12.10 -6.49 -3.61
N GLN A 85 -12.38 -5.20 -3.44
CA GLN A 85 -13.73 -4.66 -3.54
C GLN A 85 -14.18 -4.47 -4.99
N LEU A 86 -13.29 -4.02 -5.85
CA LEU A 86 -13.67 -3.61 -7.21
C LEU A 86 -13.32 -4.65 -8.26
N ALA A 87 -12.42 -5.57 -7.94
CA ALA A 87 -12.04 -6.70 -8.80
C ALA A 87 -11.55 -6.29 -10.20
N SER A 88 -11.02 -5.06 -10.32
CA SER A 88 -10.55 -4.55 -11.61
C SER A 88 -9.51 -3.47 -11.36
N ALA A 89 -8.31 -3.65 -11.94
CA ALA A 89 -7.26 -2.66 -11.80
C ALA A 89 -7.69 -1.32 -12.36
N ASN A 90 -8.47 -1.33 -13.44
CA ASN A 90 -8.92 -0.09 -14.06
C ASN A 90 -9.87 0.68 -13.13
N ARG A 91 -10.77 -0.04 -12.47
CA ARG A 91 -11.68 0.60 -11.52
C ARG A 91 -10.93 1.12 -10.30
N VAL A 92 -9.90 0.40 -9.87
CA VAL A 92 -9.07 0.85 -8.75
C VAL A 92 -8.37 2.15 -9.13
N ARG A 93 -7.78 2.23 -10.33
CA ARG A 93 -7.13 3.46 -10.78
C ARG A 93 -8.10 4.64 -10.77
N GLN A 94 -9.31 4.42 -11.23
CA GLN A 94 -10.33 5.46 -11.23
C GLN A 94 -10.73 5.87 -9.82
N ALA A 95 -10.87 4.91 -8.92
CA ALA A 95 -11.22 5.19 -7.53
C ALA A 95 -10.13 6.02 -6.85
N ILE A 96 -8.87 5.71 -7.12
CA ILE A 96 -7.76 6.48 -6.57
C ILE A 96 -7.82 7.93 -7.07
N SER A 97 -8.07 8.11 -8.36
CA SER A 97 -8.13 9.45 -8.95
C SER A 97 -9.27 10.27 -8.37
N LYS A 98 -10.37 9.62 -8.01
CA LYS A 98 -11.52 10.30 -7.42
C LYS A 98 -11.35 10.63 -5.96
N ASN A 99 -10.52 9.87 -5.25
CA ASN A 99 -10.35 10.06 -3.82
C ASN A 99 -8.89 9.94 -3.41
N PRO A 100 -8.04 10.85 -3.87
CA PRO A 100 -6.61 10.76 -3.56
C PRO A 100 -6.32 10.91 -2.08
N GLY A 101 -7.19 11.59 -1.33
CA GLY A 101 -6.99 11.77 0.11
C GLY A 101 -6.94 10.47 0.88
N TYR A 102 -7.59 9.43 0.38
CA TYR A 102 -7.59 8.12 1.01
C TYR A 102 -6.18 7.54 1.16
N PHE A 103 -5.23 8.01 0.34
CA PHE A 103 -3.85 7.53 0.32
C PHE A 103 -2.84 8.58 0.76
N SER A 104 -3.29 9.73 1.29
CA SER A 104 -2.39 10.83 1.59
C SER A 104 -1.60 10.57 2.87
N LEU A 105 -0.45 11.25 2.98
CA LEU A 105 0.34 11.22 4.21
C LEU A 105 -0.46 11.74 5.40
N TYR A 106 -1.29 12.74 5.18
CA TYR A 106 -2.15 13.26 6.23
C TYR A 106 -3.07 12.17 6.78
N THR A 107 -3.74 11.44 5.88
CA THR A 107 -4.65 10.37 6.28
C THR A 107 -3.89 9.27 7.01
N TYR A 108 -2.68 8.93 6.53
CA TYR A 108 -1.85 7.93 7.19
C TYR A 108 -1.52 8.35 8.62
N ARG A 109 -1.10 9.59 8.81
CA ARG A 109 -0.74 10.08 10.14
C ARG A 109 -1.94 10.13 11.08
N LYS A 110 -3.11 10.53 10.55
CA LYS A 110 -4.32 10.53 11.36
C LYS A 110 -4.71 9.12 11.77
N ALA A 111 -4.58 8.15 10.87
CA ALA A 111 -4.88 6.76 11.19
C ALA A 111 -3.92 6.22 12.25
N GLN A 112 -2.65 6.59 12.18
CA GLN A 112 -1.66 6.22 13.20
C GLN A 112 -2.03 6.81 14.56
N GLU A 113 -2.39 8.09 14.58
CA GLU A 113 -2.80 8.75 15.83
C GLU A 113 -4.00 8.06 16.45
N ASN A 114 -4.97 7.71 15.64
CA ASN A 114 -6.15 7.04 16.13
C ASN A 114 -5.83 5.68 16.73
N LEU A 115 -4.91 4.96 16.09
CA LEU A 115 -4.47 3.68 16.60
C LEU A 115 -3.81 3.84 17.97
N THR A 116 -2.96 4.84 18.11
CA THR A 116 -2.27 5.13 19.37
C THR A 116 -3.26 5.48 20.47
N LYS A 117 -4.26 6.30 20.14
CA LYS A 117 -5.28 6.66 21.11
C LYS A 117 -6.07 5.47 21.60
N LEU A 118 -6.39 4.55 20.68
CA LEU A 118 -7.12 3.35 21.07
C LEU A 118 -6.28 2.43 21.95
N SER A 119 -4.96 2.46 21.75
CA SER A 119 -4.05 1.64 22.54
C SER A 119 -3.81 2.21 23.94
N ALA A 120 -3.96 3.50 24.07
CA ALA A 120 -3.76 4.14 25.36
C ALA A 120 -4.98 3.92 26.25
#